data_91eb79ee5380b492d20d9da476c96212
#
_entry.id   91eb79ee5380b492d20d9da476c96212
#
_cell.length_a   1.000
_cell.length_b   1.000
_cell.length_c   1.000
_cell.angle_alpha   90.00
_cell.angle_beta   90.00
_cell.angle_gamma   90.00
#
_symmetry.space_group_name_H-M   'P 1'
#
loop_
_entity.id
_entity.type
_entity.pdbx_description
1 polymer ?
#
loop_
_entity_poly.entity_id
_entity_poly.type
_entity_poly.pdbx_seq_one_letter_code
_entity_poly.pdbx_strand_id
1 'polypeptide(L)'
;MVKFTASFTLVLFFLAQAALADNWGHWRGPTGNGVAENASPPTEWSDKKNVKWKVAIPGKGSGSPVIWGDKVFVVTAVNVAGESKPQEEGRRRPEGDRDSQRRPSGRGRGRFGRPRGGSLVALDFRILCFDRKSGKVLWQQSAIKAKPHEGTHSTNGFASGSPCTDGEHVYATYGSRGLYCYTLAGKLKWKRTDFGKLTMRNGFGEGSSPTIAGDLLIVPWDHEGQSSVYALNKTTGKTIWRTSRDEPSCWATPLVVEHKGKKQVVLNGQTCARGYDLATGKELWRCSGQTQRPVASPVAGNGLVFVGSGFRGSFLGAFRLDGKGDIEKSKSVAWVIDRDTPDIASPLYSSGRVYFHKGKSGMLSCVDAATGKSHYTVERISGINSTYASPIAAGGHVYLTGRSGTTVVIKDAGKLEVVSTNSVGEGVDATPAPAGKELFIRGEKHLFCISE
;
A
#
# COMPACT_ATOMS: atom_id res chain seq x y z
N MET A 1 -26.34 -49.88 36.81
CA MET A 1 -26.24 -48.45 37.20
C MET A 1 -24.79 -48.03 37.14
N VAL A 2 -24.35 -47.41 36.06
CA VAL A 2 -23.13 -46.62 36.05
C VAL A 2 -23.35 -45.51 35.05
N LYS A 3 -23.46 -44.26 35.56
CA LYS A 3 -23.45 -43.03 34.79
C LYS A 3 -22.00 -42.66 34.56
N PHE A 4 -21.60 -42.41 33.33
CA PHE A 4 -20.37 -41.66 33.01
C PHE A 4 -20.68 -40.48 32.13
N THR A 5 -20.30 -39.35 32.63
CA THR A 5 -20.43 -37.99 32.20
C THR A 5 -19.60 -37.67 30.95
N ALA A 6 -20.26 -37.09 29.96
CA ALA A 6 -19.65 -36.39 28.87
C ALA A 6 -19.33 -34.94 29.30
N SER A 7 -18.08 -34.59 29.42
CA SER A 7 -17.64 -33.18 29.54
C SER A 7 -16.11 -33.13 29.33
N PHE A 8 -15.67 -32.90 28.13
CA PHE A 8 -14.34 -32.31 27.88
C PHE A 8 -14.10 -32.19 26.34
N THR A 9 -14.71 -31.24 25.65
CA THR A 9 -14.27 -30.92 24.25
C THR A 9 -14.68 -29.52 23.79
N LEU A 10 -14.76 -28.53 24.67
CA LEU A 10 -15.21 -27.19 24.25
C LEU A 10 -14.17 -26.07 24.42
N VAL A 11 -12.95 -26.34 24.85
CA VAL A 11 -11.96 -25.29 25.20
C VAL A 11 -10.94 -25.00 24.08
N LEU A 12 -10.77 -25.91 23.12
CA LEU A 12 -9.70 -25.78 22.09
C LEU A 12 -10.07 -24.91 20.87
N PHE A 13 -11.36 -24.60 20.64
CA PHE A 13 -11.77 -23.83 19.46
C PHE A 13 -11.68 -22.30 19.64
N PHE A 14 -11.67 -21.80 20.87
CA PHE A 14 -11.58 -20.35 21.12
C PHE A 14 -10.19 -19.75 20.99
N LEU A 15 -9.14 -20.53 21.14
CA LEU A 15 -7.75 -20.03 21.03
C LEU A 15 -7.28 -19.82 19.59
N ALA A 16 -7.86 -20.54 18.62
CA ALA A 16 -7.49 -20.38 17.20
C ALA A 16 -8.07 -19.13 16.55
N GLN A 17 -9.23 -18.65 16.99
CA GLN A 17 -9.84 -17.43 16.46
C GLN A 17 -9.15 -16.15 16.97
N ALA A 18 -8.64 -16.13 18.18
CA ALA A 18 -7.89 -14.99 18.71
C ALA A 18 -6.55 -14.76 17.97
N ALA A 19 -5.90 -15.83 17.48
CA ALA A 19 -4.63 -15.72 16.76
C ALA A 19 -4.75 -15.15 15.34
N LEU A 20 -5.92 -15.22 14.70
CA LEU A 20 -6.16 -14.65 13.37
C LEU A 20 -6.45 -13.14 13.42
N ALA A 21 -6.97 -12.63 14.53
CA ALA A 21 -7.35 -11.23 14.71
C ALA A 21 -6.14 -10.27 14.77
N ASP A 22 -4.94 -10.78 15.07
CA ASP A 22 -3.74 -10.00 15.30
C ASP A 22 -2.77 -9.96 14.10
N ASN A 23 -3.19 -10.44 12.95
CA ASN A 23 -2.37 -10.52 11.75
C ASN A 23 -2.65 -9.37 10.77
N TRP A 24 -1.60 -8.85 10.15
CA TRP A 24 -1.66 -7.86 9.07
C TRP A 24 -0.89 -8.37 7.86
N GLY A 25 -1.43 -9.38 7.19
CA GLY A 25 -0.74 -10.16 6.14
C GLY A 25 -0.62 -9.46 4.78
N HIS A 26 -1.19 -8.27 4.63
CA HIS A 26 -1.16 -7.46 3.42
C HIS A 26 -0.93 -5.99 3.81
N TRP A 27 -0.40 -5.16 2.91
CA TRP A 27 -0.10 -3.74 3.19
C TRP A 27 -1.32 -2.92 3.61
N ARG A 28 -2.52 -3.35 3.26
CA ARG A 28 -3.81 -2.78 3.68
C ARG A 28 -4.61 -3.72 4.58
N GLY A 29 -3.93 -4.66 5.25
CA GLY A 29 -4.55 -5.61 6.15
C GLY A 29 -5.34 -6.72 5.46
N PRO A 30 -6.07 -7.53 6.25
CA PRO A 30 -6.71 -8.76 5.77
C PRO A 30 -7.80 -8.52 4.73
N THR A 31 -8.47 -7.38 4.76
CA THR A 31 -9.53 -7.01 3.81
C THR A 31 -9.04 -6.15 2.64
N GLY A 32 -7.78 -5.70 2.66
CA GLY A 32 -7.25 -4.76 1.68
C GLY A 32 -7.75 -3.30 1.86
N ASN A 33 -8.58 -3.02 2.85
CA ASN A 33 -9.20 -1.71 3.07
C ASN A 33 -8.41 -0.77 3.99
N GLY A 34 -7.41 -1.29 4.71
CA GLY A 34 -6.66 -0.51 5.70
C GLY A 34 -7.32 -0.44 7.07
N VAL A 35 -8.24 -1.36 7.37
CA VAL A 35 -8.97 -1.43 8.64
C VAL A 35 -8.53 -2.65 9.44
N ALA A 36 -8.19 -2.45 10.70
CA ALA A 36 -7.90 -3.48 11.68
C ALA A 36 -9.00 -3.49 12.74
N GLU A 37 -10.06 -4.27 12.49
CA GLU A 37 -11.27 -4.26 13.32
C GLU A 37 -11.01 -4.65 14.79
N ASN A 38 -10.06 -5.58 15.01
CA ASN A 38 -9.75 -6.11 16.33
C ASN A 38 -8.44 -5.55 16.93
N ALA A 39 -7.82 -4.54 16.28
CA ALA A 39 -6.62 -3.92 16.79
C ALA A 39 -6.92 -2.60 17.48
N SER A 40 -6.18 -2.34 18.56
CA SER A 40 -6.23 -1.08 19.31
C SER A 40 -4.82 -0.62 19.66
N PRO A 41 -4.02 -0.21 18.68
CA PRO A 41 -2.67 0.28 18.91
C PRO A 41 -2.71 1.62 19.67
N PRO A 42 -1.58 2.05 20.30
CA PRO A 42 -1.52 3.32 20.99
C PRO A 42 -1.93 4.49 20.09
N THR A 43 -2.64 5.45 20.66
CA THR A 43 -2.95 6.71 20.02
C THR A 43 -1.87 7.76 20.27
N GLU A 44 -1.00 7.56 21.27
CA GLU A 44 0.07 8.46 21.63
C GLU A 44 1.43 7.78 21.67
N TRP A 45 2.44 8.39 21.05
CA TRP A 45 3.84 8.00 21.14
C TRP A 45 4.79 9.16 20.82
N SER A 46 6.04 8.99 21.21
CA SER A 46 7.14 9.88 20.83
C SER A 46 8.42 9.04 20.70
N ASP A 47 9.57 9.68 20.50
CA ASP A 47 10.88 9.02 20.52
C ASP A 47 11.21 8.33 21.87
N LYS A 48 10.48 8.67 22.96
CA LYS A 48 10.70 8.16 24.34
C LYS A 48 9.48 7.49 24.96
N LYS A 49 8.30 7.61 24.35
CA LYS A 49 7.05 7.06 24.89
C LYS A 49 6.48 6.03 23.92
N ASN A 50 6.11 4.87 24.41
CA ASN A 50 5.40 3.83 23.67
C ASN A 50 6.16 3.27 22.45
N VAL A 51 7.49 3.41 22.39
CA VAL A 51 8.35 2.72 21.42
C VAL A 51 8.88 1.45 22.07
N LYS A 52 8.23 0.32 21.77
CA LYS A 52 8.63 -1.00 22.27
C LYS A 52 10.01 -1.40 21.77
N TRP A 53 10.28 -1.19 20.49
CA TRP A 53 11.59 -1.34 19.87
C TRP A 53 11.71 -0.54 18.58
N LYS A 54 12.96 -0.26 18.22
CA LYS A 54 13.41 0.38 16.99
C LYS A 54 14.59 -0.38 16.45
N VAL A 55 14.55 -0.80 15.18
CA VAL A 55 15.62 -1.58 14.55
C VAL A 55 15.98 -1.01 13.18
N ALA A 56 17.27 -0.96 12.86
CA ALA A 56 17.74 -0.47 11.56
C ALA A 56 17.39 -1.45 10.43
N ILE A 57 16.93 -0.90 9.29
CA ILE A 57 16.72 -1.63 8.05
C ILE A 57 17.81 -1.24 7.06
N PRO A 58 18.58 -2.19 6.50
CA PRO A 58 19.60 -1.87 5.52
C PRO A 58 18.97 -1.44 4.18
N GLY A 59 19.63 -0.53 3.46
CA GLY A 59 19.21 -0.11 2.12
C GLY A 59 17.99 0.79 2.10
N LYS A 60 17.25 0.76 0.98
CA LYS A 60 16.07 1.63 0.74
C LYS A 60 14.86 0.82 0.29
N GLY A 61 13.68 1.25 0.70
CA GLY A 61 12.41 0.70 0.26
C GLY A 61 11.23 1.37 0.96
N SER A 62 10.08 1.43 0.29
CA SER A 62 8.85 2.05 0.80
C SER A 62 7.71 1.02 0.97
N GLY A 63 7.98 -0.28 0.76
CA GLY A 63 7.01 -1.33 1.01
C GLY A 63 6.62 -1.37 2.49
N SER A 64 5.34 -1.43 2.77
CA SER A 64 4.79 -1.50 4.13
C SER A 64 5.18 -2.82 4.81
N PRO A 65 5.35 -2.84 6.13
CA PRO A 65 5.55 -4.08 6.86
C PRO A 65 4.28 -4.94 6.82
N VAL A 66 4.45 -6.26 6.86
CA VAL A 66 3.35 -7.21 7.09
C VAL A 66 3.66 -8.08 8.29
N ILE A 67 2.60 -8.44 9.03
CA ILE A 67 2.72 -9.10 10.31
C ILE A 67 1.93 -10.42 10.28
N TRP A 68 2.58 -11.51 10.74
CA TRP A 68 1.91 -12.77 10.95
C TRP A 68 2.46 -13.50 12.16
N GLY A 69 1.60 -13.78 13.13
CA GLY A 69 1.98 -14.38 14.39
C GLY A 69 3.08 -13.57 15.09
N ASP A 70 4.22 -14.19 15.30
CA ASP A 70 5.41 -13.63 15.94
C ASP A 70 6.42 -12.99 14.97
N LYS A 71 6.04 -12.79 13.70
CA LYS A 71 6.94 -12.34 12.63
C LYS A 71 6.50 -11.05 11.98
N VAL A 72 7.49 -10.21 11.64
CA VAL A 72 7.31 -8.98 10.84
C VAL A 72 8.21 -9.07 9.60
N PHE A 73 7.64 -8.86 8.42
CA PHE A 73 8.37 -8.94 7.16
C PHE A 73 8.43 -7.58 6.48
N VAL A 74 9.60 -7.24 5.95
CA VAL A 74 9.83 -6.07 5.10
C VAL A 74 10.74 -6.41 3.93
N VAL A 75 10.60 -5.68 2.83
CA VAL A 75 11.48 -5.79 1.66
C VAL A 75 12.39 -4.57 1.57
N THR A 76 13.58 -4.73 1.03
CA THR A 76 14.55 -3.64 0.85
C THR A 76 15.46 -3.88 -0.34
N ALA A 77 16.14 -2.83 -0.81
CA ALA A 77 17.17 -2.89 -1.85
C ALA A 77 18.45 -2.24 -1.33
N VAL A 78 19.55 -2.99 -1.29
CA VAL A 78 20.84 -2.62 -0.70
C VAL A 78 21.88 -2.48 -1.82
N ASN A 79 22.71 -1.45 -1.80
CA ASN A 79 23.82 -1.32 -2.76
C ASN A 79 24.81 -2.47 -2.60
N VAL A 80 25.16 -3.16 -3.70
CA VAL A 80 26.14 -4.27 -3.67
C VAL A 80 27.57 -3.77 -3.47
N ALA A 81 27.90 -2.55 -3.88
CA ALA A 81 29.24 -1.97 -3.84
C ALA A 81 29.71 -1.47 -2.45
N GLY A 82 29.07 -1.96 -1.40
CA GLY A 82 29.47 -1.70 -0.03
C GLY A 82 28.32 -1.21 0.83
N GLU A 83 28.28 -1.69 2.05
CA GLU A 83 27.68 -0.99 3.19
C GLU A 83 28.46 0.34 3.35
N SER A 84 28.28 1.26 2.41
CA SER A 84 28.91 2.57 2.47
C SER A 84 28.31 3.34 3.64
N LYS A 85 29.24 3.84 4.48
CA LYS A 85 29.00 4.79 5.58
C LYS A 85 27.85 5.74 5.23
N PRO A 86 27.06 6.22 6.21
CA PRO A 86 26.05 7.24 5.98
C PRO A 86 26.69 8.39 5.18
N GLN A 87 26.12 8.71 4.02
CA GLN A 87 26.51 9.94 3.33
C GLN A 87 26.18 11.09 4.29
N GLU A 88 27.22 11.82 4.69
CA GLU A 88 27.07 13.10 5.39
C GLU A 88 26.07 13.97 4.63
N GLU A 89 25.13 14.52 5.36
CA GLU A 89 24.09 15.41 4.88
C GLU A 89 24.74 16.57 4.11
N GLY A 90 24.66 16.49 2.79
CA GLY A 90 24.88 17.65 1.95
C GLY A 90 23.82 18.70 2.35
N ARG A 91 24.29 19.79 2.96
CA ARG A 91 23.55 20.96 3.42
C ARG A 91 22.39 21.25 2.46
N ARG A 92 21.17 21.07 2.89
CA ARG A 92 19.97 21.66 2.26
C ARG A 92 20.18 23.15 2.25
N ARG A 93 20.34 23.75 1.09
CA ARG A 93 20.19 25.20 0.94
C ARG A 93 18.77 25.55 1.33
N PRO A 94 18.54 26.57 2.18
CA PRO A 94 17.21 27.10 2.43
C PRO A 94 16.67 27.63 1.09
N GLU A 95 15.45 27.25 0.71
CA GLU A 95 14.68 27.96 -0.30
C GLU A 95 14.38 29.37 0.25
N GLY A 96 15.24 30.31 -0.11
CA GLY A 96 15.01 31.72 0.12
C GLY A 96 14.07 32.24 -0.95
N ASP A 97 13.01 32.88 -0.50
CA ASP A 97 12.18 33.83 -1.21
C ASP A 97 12.99 34.66 -2.21
N ARG A 98 12.62 34.61 -3.49
CA ARG A 98 12.99 35.63 -4.47
C ARG A 98 11.76 36.15 -5.15
N ASP A 99 11.31 37.24 -4.60
CA ASP A 99 10.39 38.19 -5.17
C ASP A 99 10.86 38.69 -6.55
N SER A 100 9.88 38.86 -7.37
CA SER A 100 9.75 39.60 -8.63
C SER A 100 10.93 40.43 -9.13
N GLN A 101 11.40 40.10 -10.34
CA GLN A 101 11.69 41.15 -11.35
C GLN A 101 11.48 40.64 -12.77
N ARG A 102 10.65 41.34 -13.51
CA ARG A 102 10.29 41.18 -14.92
C ARG A 102 11.50 41.22 -15.85
N ARG A 103 11.59 40.29 -16.80
CA ARG A 103 12.11 40.57 -18.17
C ARG A 103 11.45 39.63 -19.21
N PRO A 104 11.29 40.08 -20.47
CA PRO A 104 10.34 39.53 -21.43
C PRO A 104 10.91 38.50 -22.43
N SER A 105 9.98 37.72 -22.95
CA SER A 105 9.97 37.02 -24.26
C SER A 105 11.21 36.19 -24.70
N GLY A 106 11.04 34.89 -24.63
CA GLY A 106 11.77 33.92 -25.39
C GLY A 106 11.01 32.60 -25.43
N ARG A 107 10.41 32.25 -26.59
CA ARG A 107 9.78 30.97 -26.84
C ARG A 107 10.83 29.85 -26.75
N GLY A 108 10.99 29.28 -25.55
CA GLY A 108 11.76 28.07 -25.34
C GLY A 108 10.82 26.91 -25.03
N ARG A 109 10.67 25.94 -25.93
CA ARG A 109 10.04 24.66 -25.65
C ARG A 109 10.71 24.06 -24.41
N GLY A 110 10.01 24.01 -23.30
CA GLY A 110 10.47 23.42 -22.06
C GLY A 110 10.88 21.96 -22.29
N ARG A 111 12.17 21.72 -22.37
CA ARG A 111 12.77 20.40 -22.19
C ARG A 111 12.49 20.02 -20.73
N PHE A 112 11.47 19.21 -20.50
CA PHE A 112 11.35 18.48 -19.24
C PHE A 112 12.67 17.72 -19.06
N GLY A 113 13.42 18.10 -18.03
CA GLY A 113 14.72 17.52 -17.75
C GLY A 113 14.60 16.00 -17.65
N ARG A 114 15.23 15.27 -18.57
CA ARG A 114 15.52 13.85 -18.37
C ARG A 114 16.18 13.74 -17.01
N PRO A 115 15.78 12.76 -16.15
CA PRO A 115 16.53 12.49 -14.94
C PRO A 115 18.00 12.38 -15.32
N ARG A 116 18.88 13.17 -14.71
CA ARG A 116 20.32 13.00 -14.87
C ARG A 116 20.62 11.58 -14.40
N GLY A 117 20.84 10.69 -15.37
CA GLY A 117 21.14 9.30 -15.12
C GLY A 117 22.45 9.17 -14.37
N GLY A 118 22.40 9.20 -13.06
CA GLY A 118 23.45 8.60 -12.25
C GLY A 118 23.57 7.15 -12.70
N SER A 119 24.80 6.65 -12.84
CA SER A 119 25.04 5.25 -13.21
C SER A 119 24.24 4.34 -12.28
N LEU A 120 23.30 3.55 -12.83
CA LEU A 120 22.56 2.58 -12.06
C LEU A 120 23.53 1.55 -11.48
N VAL A 121 23.55 1.41 -10.17
CA VAL A 121 24.39 0.45 -9.45
C VAL A 121 23.68 -0.87 -9.26
N ALA A 122 24.43 -1.94 -9.07
CA ALA A 122 23.87 -3.23 -8.70
C ALA A 122 23.30 -3.16 -7.29
N LEU A 123 22.09 -3.69 -7.12
CA LEU A 123 21.37 -3.77 -5.86
C LEU A 123 21.18 -5.23 -5.47
N ASP A 124 21.23 -5.48 -4.17
CA ASP A 124 20.82 -6.72 -3.55
C ASP A 124 19.40 -6.52 -3.01
N PHE A 125 18.44 -7.17 -3.66
CA PHE A 125 17.03 -7.13 -3.29
C PHE A 125 16.78 -8.17 -2.21
N ARG A 126 16.36 -7.70 -1.03
CA ARG A 126 16.26 -8.54 0.16
C ARG A 126 14.87 -8.51 0.76
N ILE A 127 14.48 -9.65 1.34
CA ILE A 127 13.40 -9.75 2.32
C ILE A 127 14.00 -10.02 3.69
N LEU A 128 13.48 -9.33 4.71
CA LEU A 128 13.88 -9.47 6.11
C LEU A 128 12.69 -9.92 6.94
N CYS A 129 12.96 -10.79 7.90
CA CYS A 129 12.02 -11.23 8.91
C CYS A 129 12.55 -10.86 10.28
N PHE A 130 11.70 -10.18 11.06
CA PHE A 130 12.01 -9.77 12.43
C PHE A 130 11.11 -10.51 13.40
N ASP A 131 11.62 -10.79 14.59
CA ASP A 131 10.83 -11.19 15.74
C ASP A 131 9.93 -10.03 16.20
N ARG A 132 8.64 -10.25 16.23
CA ARG A 132 7.62 -9.23 16.58
C ARG A 132 7.80 -8.68 17.97
N LYS A 133 8.23 -9.53 18.93
CA LYS A 133 8.36 -9.15 20.33
C LYS A 133 9.59 -8.27 20.59
N SER A 134 10.72 -8.59 19.96
CA SER A 134 12.02 -7.99 20.27
C SER A 134 12.61 -7.12 19.15
N GLY A 135 12.09 -7.19 17.93
CA GLY A 135 12.66 -6.52 16.76
C GLY A 135 13.95 -7.17 16.24
N LYS A 136 14.42 -8.29 16.82
CA LYS A 136 15.62 -8.99 16.36
C LYS A 136 15.40 -9.60 14.98
N VAL A 137 16.42 -9.51 14.12
CA VAL A 137 16.38 -10.19 12.81
C VAL A 137 16.41 -11.70 13.04
N LEU A 138 15.35 -12.40 12.62
CA LEU A 138 15.28 -13.85 12.62
C LEU A 138 16.02 -14.43 11.42
N TRP A 139 15.83 -13.83 10.26
CA TRP A 139 16.52 -14.17 9.03
C TRP A 139 16.41 -13.03 8.00
N GLN A 140 17.31 -13.04 7.04
CA GLN A 140 17.26 -12.22 5.84
C GLN A 140 17.65 -13.07 4.63
N GLN A 141 16.98 -12.84 3.48
CA GLN A 141 17.26 -13.53 2.23
C GLN A 141 17.54 -12.54 1.12
N SER A 142 18.62 -12.76 0.39
CA SER A 142 18.89 -12.12 -0.89
C SER A 142 18.05 -12.82 -1.97
N ALA A 143 17.06 -12.15 -2.49
CA ALA A 143 16.22 -12.66 -3.56
C ALA A 143 17.00 -12.67 -4.90
N ILE A 144 17.64 -11.55 -5.21
CA ILE A 144 18.47 -11.39 -6.40
C ILE A 144 19.43 -10.20 -6.23
N LYS A 145 20.65 -10.34 -6.77
CA LYS A 145 21.57 -9.22 -7.00
C LYS A 145 21.52 -8.84 -8.46
N ALA A 146 21.07 -7.64 -8.76
CA ALA A 146 20.89 -7.20 -10.13
C ALA A 146 20.99 -5.68 -10.27
N LYS A 147 21.45 -5.22 -11.44
CA LYS A 147 21.37 -3.82 -11.82
C LYS A 147 19.95 -3.52 -12.30
N PRO A 148 19.27 -2.48 -11.80
CA PRO A 148 17.99 -2.03 -12.35
C PRO A 148 18.11 -1.71 -13.83
N HIS A 149 17.06 -1.94 -14.61
CA HIS A 149 17.08 -1.66 -16.05
C HIS A 149 16.72 -0.20 -16.37
N GLU A 150 16.04 0.48 -15.45
CA GLU A 150 15.69 1.90 -15.51
C GLU A 150 15.82 2.56 -14.13
N GLY A 151 15.81 3.89 -14.11
CA GLY A 151 15.83 4.67 -12.88
C GLY A 151 14.51 4.65 -12.13
N THR A 152 14.46 5.43 -11.06
CA THR A 152 13.21 5.69 -10.32
C THR A 152 13.04 7.19 -10.09
N HIS A 153 11.81 7.62 -9.75
CA HIS A 153 11.57 8.98 -9.25
C HIS A 153 12.37 9.21 -7.96
N SER A 154 12.81 10.44 -7.70
CA SER A 154 13.62 10.78 -6.51
C SER A 154 13.00 10.41 -5.18
N THR A 155 11.66 10.30 -5.12
CA THR A 155 10.90 9.88 -3.93
C THR A 155 10.47 8.40 -3.98
N ASN A 156 10.88 7.63 -4.97
CA ASN A 156 10.62 6.21 -5.07
C ASN A 156 11.91 5.40 -4.82
N GLY A 157 11.79 4.10 -4.64
CA GLY A 157 12.88 3.15 -4.49
C GLY A 157 12.67 1.92 -5.36
N PHE A 158 13.61 0.97 -5.26
CA PHE A 158 13.55 -0.29 -5.99
C PHE A 158 12.90 -1.44 -5.20
N ALA A 159 12.41 -1.16 -3.98
CA ALA A 159 11.69 -2.09 -3.13
C ALA A 159 10.44 -1.39 -2.53
N SER A 160 9.56 -0.92 -3.41
CA SER A 160 8.36 -0.16 -3.05
C SER A 160 7.10 -1.03 -3.02
N GLY A 161 7.05 -2.16 -3.73
CA GLY A 161 6.00 -3.15 -3.55
C GLY A 161 6.10 -3.79 -2.17
N SER A 162 4.99 -3.85 -1.45
CA SER A 162 4.92 -4.48 -0.13
C SER A 162 4.88 -6.00 -0.27
N PRO A 163 5.46 -6.77 0.66
CA PRO A 163 5.25 -8.20 0.71
C PRO A 163 3.82 -8.52 1.13
N CYS A 164 3.40 -9.78 0.97
CA CYS A 164 2.18 -10.30 1.58
C CYS A 164 2.41 -11.72 2.11
N THR A 165 1.57 -12.16 3.06
CA THR A 165 1.67 -13.48 3.69
C THR A 165 0.30 -14.04 4.05
N ASP A 166 0.18 -15.37 3.97
CA ASP A 166 -1.00 -16.15 4.36
C ASP A 166 -0.77 -16.99 5.63
N GLY A 167 0.41 -16.84 6.26
CA GLY A 167 0.78 -17.62 7.43
C GLY A 167 1.50 -18.93 7.13
N GLU A 168 1.53 -19.38 5.87
CA GLU A 168 2.34 -20.50 5.41
C GLU A 168 3.55 -20.00 4.62
N HIS A 169 3.33 -19.02 3.79
CA HIS A 169 4.32 -18.42 2.90
C HIS A 169 4.34 -16.91 2.99
N VAL A 170 5.47 -16.32 2.64
CA VAL A 170 5.62 -14.88 2.41
C VAL A 170 6.06 -14.65 0.96
N TYR A 171 5.39 -13.70 0.30
CA TYR A 171 5.61 -13.36 -1.11
C TYR A 171 6.21 -11.96 -1.18
N ALA A 172 7.38 -11.86 -1.81
CA ALA A 172 8.10 -10.60 -2.02
C ALA A 172 8.21 -10.29 -3.50
N THR A 173 7.74 -9.11 -3.91
CA THR A 173 7.88 -8.63 -5.29
C THR A 173 8.95 -7.55 -5.40
N TYR A 174 9.71 -7.61 -6.48
CA TYR A 174 10.66 -6.58 -6.89
C TYR A 174 10.42 -6.21 -8.35
N GLY A 175 9.16 -6.24 -8.78
CA GLY A 175 8.71 -5.93 -10.12
C GLY A 175 9.49 -6.70 -11.18
N SER A 176 10.17 -6.00 -12.08
CA SER A 176 10.99 -6.58 -13.15
C SER A 176 12.12 -7.50 -12.68
N ARG A 177 12.44 -7.52 -11.38
CA ARG A 177 13.45 -8.41 -10.76
C ARG A 177 12.83 -9.69 -10.21
N GLY A 178 11.53 -9.81 -10.29
CA GLY A 178 10.80 -11.04 -10.01
C GLY A 178 9.96 -11.02 -8.75
N LEU A 179 9.24 -12.10 -8.60
CA LEU A 179 8.38 -12.45 -7.48
C LEU A 179 8.91 -13.71 -6.83
N TYR A 180 9.03 -13.71 -5.52
CA TYR A 180 9.67 -14.76 -4.73
C TYR A 180 8.75 -15.21 -3.62
N CYS A 181 8.62 -16.52 -3.44
CA CYS A 181 7.87 -17.16 -2.36
C CYS A 181 8.81 -17.86 -1.42
N TYR A 182 8.72 -17.53 -0.13
CA TYR A 182 9.48 -18.17 0.94
C TYR A 182 8.55 -18.80 1.96
N THR A 183 9.01 -19.85 2.66
CA THR A 183 8.37 -20.23 3.92
C THR A 183 8.54 -19.14 4.97
N LEU A 184 7.76 -19.15 6.06
CA LEU A 184 7.96 -18.23 7.18
C LEU A 184 9.31 -18.40 7.88
N ALA A 185 10.00 -19.54 7.66
CA ALA A 185 11.37 -19.79 8.12
C ALA A 185 12.45 -19.28 7.14
N GLY A 186 12.09 -18.61 6.06
CA GLY A 186 13.00 -17.99 5.10
C GLY A 186 13.53 -18.94 4.01
N LYS A 187 13.03 -20.17 3.88
CA LYS A 187 13.43 -21.08 2.80
C LYS A 187 12.68 -20.73 1.51
N LEU A 188 13.43 -20.49 0.42
CA LEU A 188 12.85 -20.25 -0.90
C LEU A 188 12.06 -21.49 -1.37
N LYS A 189 10.82 -21.27 -1.78
CA LYS A 189 9.92 -22.31 -2.35
C LYS A 189 9.91 -22.25 -3.87
N TRP A 190 9.64 -21.07 -4.39
CA TRP A 190 9.65 -20.83 -5.83
C TRP A 190 9.94 -19.35 -6.13
N LYS A 191 10.31 -19.07 -7.36
CA LYS A 191 10.49 -17.71 -7.89
C LYS A 191 9.94 -17.62 -9.31
N ARG A 192 9.50 -16.44 -9.69
CA ARG A 192 9.08 -16.08 -11.05
C ARG A 192 9.86 -14.83 -11.48
N THR A 193 10.67 -14.96 -12.54
CA THR A 193 11.49 -13.88 -13.11
C THR A 193 11.24 -13.70 -14.61
N ASP A 194 10.19 -14.34 -15.10
CA ASP A 194 9.83 -14.48 -16.52
C ASP A 194 8.68 -13.55 -16.96
N PHE A 195 8.21 -12.65 -16.11
CA PHE A 195 7.19 -11.66 -16.48
C PHE A 195 7.69 -10.59 -17.48
N GLY A 196 8.99 -10.43 -17.65
CA GLY A 196 9.61 -9.39 -18.44
C GLY A 196 10.02 -8.16 -17.66
N LYS A 197 10.17 -7.03 -18.34
CA LYS A 197 10.53 -5.74 -17.73
C LYS A 197 9.35 -4.80 -17.78
N LEU A 198 9.06 -4.17 -16.64
CA LEU A 198 8.14 -3.05 -16.57
C LEU A 198 8.86 -1.79 -17.03
N THR A 199 8.42 -1.18 -18.13
CA THR A 199 8.88 0.14 -18.56
C THR A 199 7.91 1.17 -17.99
N MET A 200 8.33 1.85 -16.95
CA MET A 200 7.44 2.77 -16.23
C MET A 200 7.52 4.18 -16.82
N ARG A 201 6.37 4.86 -16.89
CA ARG A 201 6.28 6.22 -17.42
C ARG A 201 7.33 7.14 -16.81
N ASN A 202 8.10 7.81 -17.65
CA ASN A 202 9.19 8.72 -17.26
C ASN A 202 10.26 8.08 -16.34
N GLY A 203 10.37 6.75 -16.28
CA GLY A 203 11.26 6.07 -15.35
C GLY A 203 10.92 6.33 -13.90
N PHE A 204 9.63 6.43 -13.54
CA PHE A 204 9.21 6.70 -12.15
C PHE A 204 9.40 5.49 -11.22
N GLY A 205 9.76 4.34 -11.78
CA GLY A 205 10.01 3.12 -11.03
C GLY A 205 8.72 2.34 -10.71
N GLU A 206 8.90 1.16 -10.19
CA GLU A 206 7.86 0.16 -9.94
C GLU A 206 7.34 0.28 -8.50
N GLY A 207 6.11 -0.21 -8.20
CA GLY A 207 5.56 -0.03 -6.85
C GLY A 207 4.32 -0.83 -6.48
N SER A 208 3.66 -1.50 -7.42
CA SER A 208 2.48 -2.30 -7.11
C SER A 208 2.81 -3.55 -6.28
N SER A 209 1.91 -3.93 -5.39
CA SER A 209 2.06 -5.11 -4.53
C SER A 209 1.20 -6.27 -5.03
N PRO A 210 1.58 -7.54 -4.78
CA PRO A 210 0.72 -8.68 -5.02
C PRO A 210 -0.36 -8.78 -3.93
N THR A 211 -1.48 -9.43 -4.25
CA THR A 211 -2.60 -9.66 -3.33
C THR A 211 -2.97 -11.13 -3.28
N ILE A 212 -3.07 -11.71 -2.07
CA ILE A 212 -3.49 -13.09 -1.86
C ILE A 212 -5.02 -13.18 -1.86
N ALA A 213 -5.57 -14.20 -2.54
CA ALA A 213 -7.00 -14.48 -2.60
C ALA A 213 -7.25 -15.99 -2.62
N GLY A 214 -7.46 -16.59 -1.46
CA GLY A 214 -7.57 -18.04 -1.33
C GLY A 214 -6.27 -18.74 -1.79
N ASP A 215 -6.35 -19.58 -2.83
CA ASP A 215 -5.19 -20.27 -3.41
C ASP A 215 -4.49 -19.47 -4.53
N LEU A 216 -4.96 -18.27 -4.79
CA LEU A 216 -4.43 -17.40 -5.83
C LEU A 216 -3.56 -16.27 -5.25
N LEU A 217 -2.54 -15.91 -6.02
CA LEU A 217 -1.74 -14.70 -5.84
C LEU A 217 -1.96 -13.81 -7.07
N ILE A 218 -2.59 -12.67 -6.88
CA ILE A 218 -2.90 -11.71 -7.94
C ILE A 218 -1.73 -10.75 -8.10
N VAL A 219 -1.21 -10.62 -9.32
CA VAL A 219 -0.03 -9.81 -9.63
C VAL A 219 -0.39 -8.82 -10.74
N PRO A 220 -0.42 -7.53 -10.46
CA PRO A 220 -0.61 -6.50 -11.48
C PRO A 220 0.69 -6.28 -12.25
N TRP A 221 0.58 -6.03 -13.56
CA TRP A 221 1.71 -5.83 -14.46
C TRP A 221 1.40 -4.71 -15.46
N ASP A 222 1.10 -3.51 -14.93
CA ASP A 222 0.73 -2.35 -15.74
C ASP A 222 1.95 -1.46 -16.01
N HIS A 223 2.25 -1.20 -17.30
CA HIS A 223 3.40 -0.42 -17.73
C HIS A 223 3.19 0.17 -19.14
N GLU A 224 4.16 0.90 -19.68
CA GLU A 224 4.05 1.50 -21.01
C GLU A 224 4.14 0.47 -22.18
N GLY A 225 4.31 -0.81 -21.88
CA GLY A 225 4.21 -1.92 -22.85
C GLY A 225 2.86 -2.62 -22.77
N GLN A 226 2.83 -3.94 -23.05
CA GLN A 226 1.62 -4.74 -22.96
C GLN A 226 1.31 -5.08 -21.48
N SER A 227 0.38 -4.35 -20.93
CA SER A 227 -0.09 -4.55 -19.56
C SER A 227 -0.91 -5.82 -19.37
N SER A 228 -0.89 -6.35 -18.16
CA SER A 228 -1.61 -7.57 -17.78
C SER A 228 -1.90 -7.63 -16.29
N VAL A 229 -2.88 -8.43 -15.93
CA VAL A 229 -3.04 -8.94 -14.57
C VAL A 229 -2.92 -10.46 -14.60
N TYR A 230 -2.18 -11.02 -13.63
CA TYR A 230 -1.97 -12.45 -13.48
C TYR A 230 -2.63 -12.95 -12.21
N ALA A 231 -3.20 -14.16 -12.26
CA ALA A 231 -3.43 -14.97 -11.09
C ALA A 231 -2.52 -16.20 -11.15
N LEU A 232 -1.74 -16.36 -10.10
CA LEU A 232 -0.84 -17.49 -9.92
C LEU A 232 -1.39 -18.42 -8.84
N ASN A 233 -1.16 -19.72 -8.98
CA ASN A 233 -1.28 -20.61 -7.84
C ASN A 233 -0.23 -20.21 -6.80
N LYS A 234 -0.63 -19.81 -5.61
CA LYS A 234 0.25 -19.26 -4.57
C LYS A 234 1.32 -20.26 -4.11
N THR A 235 1.01 -21.57 -4.11
CA THR A 235 1.91 -22.63 -3.63
C THR A 235 2.99 -23.00 -4.65
N THR A 236 2.66 -22.95 -5.96
CA THR A 236 3.55 -23.41 -7.03
C THR A 236 4.13 -22.29 -7.90
N GLY A 237 3.56 -21.07 -7.84
CA GLY A 237 3.90 -19.95 -8.72
C GLY A 237 3.43 -20.12 -10.17
N LYS A 238 2.72 -21.22 -10.52
CA LYS A 238 2.20 -21.44 -11.88
C LYS A 238 1.06 -20.47 -12.19
N THR A 239 1.05 -19.94 -13.40
CA THR A 239 -0.05 -19.07 -13.88
C THR A 239 -1.31 -19.91 -14.04
N ILE A 240 -2.40 -19.49 -13.40
CA ILE A 240 -3.75 -20.05 -13.55
C ILE A 240 -4.46 -19.33 -14.68
N TRP A 241 -4.45 -17.98 -14.65
CA TRP A 241 -4.94 -17.16 -15.73
C TRP A 241 -4.12 -15.88 -15.88
N ARG A 242 -4.18 -15.30 -17.06
CA ARG A 242 -3.63 -13.99 -17.39
C ARG A 242 -4.63 -13.22 -18.22
N THR A 243 -4.91 -11.99 -17.87
CA THR A 243 -5.76 -11.08 -18.65
C THR A 243 -4.97 -9.89 -19.11
N SER A 244 -4.96 -9.65 -20.42
CA SER A 244 -4.35 -8.46 -21.02
C SER A 244 -5.15 -7.22 -20.64
N ARG A 245 -4.43 -6.10 -20.42
CA ARG A 245 -5.00 -4.81 -20.08
C ARG A 245 -4.48 -3.77 -21.04
N ASP A 246 -5.34 -2.83 -21.43
CA ASP A 246 -5.02 -1.66 -22.27
C ASP A 246 -4.67 -0.47 -21.38
N GLU A 247 -3.84 -0.68 -20.36
CA GLU A 247 -3.44 0.34 -19.40
C GLU A 247 -1.98 0.76 -19.63
N PRO A 248 -1.66 2.05 -19.57
CA PRO A 248 -0.30 2.50 -19.36
C PRO A 248 0.10 2.29 -17.90
N SER A 249 1.24 2.85 -17.49
CA SER A 249 1.76 2.71 -16.11
C SER A 249 0.72 3.05 -15.06
N CYS A 250 0.45 2.08 -14.19
CA CYS A 250 -0.36 2.20 -13.00
C CYS A 250 0.37 1.57 -11.81
N TRP A 251 0.24 2.16 -10.63
CA TRP A 251 0.92 1.70 -9.41
C TRP A 251 -0.06 1.14 -8.37
N ALA A 252 -1.34 1.08 -8.70
CA ALA A 252 -2.36 0.55 -7.79
C ALA A 252 -2.17 -0.94 -7.52
N THR A 253 -2.40 -1.32 -6.28
CA THR A 253 -2.44 -2.72 -5.85
C THR A 253 -3.87 -3.27 -6.04
N PRO A 254 -4.02 -4.53 -6.49
CA PRO A 254 -5.33 -5.16 -6.65
C PRO A 254 -6.08 -5.25 -5.31
N LEU A 255 -7.37 -4.96 -5.33
CA LEU A 255 -8.29 -5.28 -4.25
C LEU A 255 -9.05 -6.56 -4.61
N VAL A 256 -9.10 -7.52 -3.69
CA VAL A 256 -10.01 -8.66 -3.81
C VAL A 256 -11.19 -8.44 -2.90
N VAL A 257 -12.38 -8.51 -3.46
CA VAL A 257 -13.64 -8.26 -2.73
C VAL A 257 -14.66 -9.33 -3.07
N GLU A 258 -15.47 -9.69 -2.08
CA GLU A 258 -16.61 -10.58 -2.25
C GLU A 258 -17.92 -9.79 -2.17
N HIS A 259 -18.81 -10.02 -3.11
CA HIS A 259 -20.15 -9.44 -3.12
C HIS A 259 -21.17 -10.47 -3.59
N LYS A 260 -22.20 -10.72 -2.80
CA LYS A 260 -23.27 -11.71 -3.08
C LYS A 260 -22.71 -13.08 -3.50
N GLY A 261 -21.69 -13.57 -2.76
CA GLY A 261 -21.03 -14.86 -2.99
C GLY A 261 -20.10 -14.91 -4.21
N LYS A 262 -19.87 -13.79 -4.90
CA LYS A 262 -18.94 -13.71 -6.05
C LYS A 262 -17.70 -12.91 -5.66
N LYS A 263 -16.53 -13.51 -5.89
CA LYS A 263 -15.24 -12.86 -5.65
C LYS A 263 -14.76 -12.17 -6.92
N GLN A 264 -14.31 -10.93 -6.78
CA GLN A 264 -13.79 -10.11 -7.85
C GLN A 264 -12.42 -9.55 -7.50
N VAL A 265 -11.58 -9.37 -8.51
CA VAL A 265 -10.36 -8.56 -8.43
C VAL A 265 -10.67 -7.19 -9.01
N VAL A 266 -10.55 -6.15 -8.21
CA VAL A 266 -10.72 -4.76 -8.68
C VAL A 266 -9.37 -4.10 -8.81
N LEU A 267 -9.11 -3.53 -9.99
CA LEU A 267 -7.89 -2.78 -10.31
C LEU A 267 -8.25 -1.38 -10.80
N ASN A 268 -7.51 -0.39 -10.29
CA ASN A 268 -7.48 0.93 -10.89
C ASN A 268 -6.66 0.91 -12.19
N GLY A 269 -6.86 1.87 -13.06
CA GLY A 269 -6.12 2.06 -14.29
C GLY A 269 -6.34 3.47 -14.82
N GLN A 270 -5.49 3.94 -15.72
CA GLN A 270 -5.63 5.26 -16.33
C GLN A 270 -6.80 5.31 -17.29
N THR A 271 -7.03 4.23 -18.05
CA THR A 271 -8.14 4.17 -19.01
C THR A 271 -9.45 3.84 -18.30
N CYS A 272 -9.43 2.83 -17.43
CA CYS A 272 -10.60 2.40 -16.67
C CYS A 272 -10.22 1.75 -15.35
N ALA A 273 -11.05 1.93 -14.31
CA ALA A 273 -11.17 0.97 -13.24
C ALA A 273 -11.88 -0.28 -13.77
N ARG A 274 -11.44 -1.47 -13.36
CA ARG A 274 -12.03 -2.73 -13.82
C ARG A 274 -12.22 -3.72 -12.69
N GLY A 275 -13.34 -4.46 -12.76
CA GLY A 275 -13.58 -5.65 -11.96
C GLY A 275 -13.42 -6.91 -12.81
N TYR A 276 -12.69 -7.88 -12.30
CA TYR A 276 -12.46 -9.18 -12.95
C TYR A 276 -13.01 -10.29 -12.05
N ASP A 277 -13.57 -11.33 -12.65
CA ASP A 277 -13.91 -12.56 -11.96
C ASP A 277 -12.64 -13.21 -11.40
N LEU A 278 -12.60 -13.48 -10.10
CA LEU A 278 -11.39 -13.99 -9.44
C LEU A 278 -10.97 -15.36 -9.98
N ALA A 279 -11.92 -16.24 -10.34
CA ALA A 279 -11.61 -17.61 -10.74
C ALA A 279 -11.08 -17.68 -12.18
N THR A 280 -11.57 -16.81 -13.07
CA THR A 280 -11.34 -16.91 -14.52
C THR A 280 -10.53 -15.76 -15.11
N GLY A 281 -10.40 -14.64 -14.40
CA GLY A 281 -9.80 -13.42 -14.92
C GLY A 281 -10.66 -12.68 -15.97
N LYS A 282 -11.89 -13.13 -16.22
CA LYS A 282 -12.79 -12.48 -17.17
C LYS A 282 -13.20 -11.11 -16.61
N GLU A 283 -13.10 -10.06 -17.44
CA GLU A 283 -13.61 -8.75 -17.10
C GLU A 283 -15.13 -8.79 -16.90
N LEU A 284 -15.59 -8.30 -15.75
CA LEU A 284 -17.00 -8.23 -15.36
C LEU A 284 -17.58 -6.85 -15.69
N TRP A 285 -16.84 -5.81 -15.35
CA TRP A 285 -17.22 -4.43 -15.57
C TRP A 285 -15.99 -3.52 -15.72
N ARG A 286 -16.19 -2.37 -16.34
CA ARG A 286 -15.23 -1.27 -16.42
C ARG A 286 -15.93 0.08 -16.25
N CYS A 287 -15.18 1.08 -15.78
CA CYS A 287 -15.61 2.47 -15.71
C CYS A 287 -14.43 3.40 -15.99
N SER A 288 -14.59 4.33 -16.93
CA SER A 288 -13.62 5.37 -17.24
C SER A 288 -13.74 6.57 -16.26
N GLY A 289 -12.97 7.61 -16.49
CA GLY A 289 -12.97 8.87 -15.73
C GLY A 289 -11.71 9.11 -14.92
N GLN A 290 -10.84 8.12 -14.77
CA GLN A 290 -9.58 8.25 -14.03
C GLN A 290 -8.65 9.27 -14.68
N THR A 291 -7.76 9.83 -13.86
CA THR A 291 -6.72 10.76 -14.31
C THR A 291 -5.45 9.99 -14.71
N GLN A 292 -4.43 10.70 -15.20
CA GLN A 292 -3.18 10.09 -15.60
C GLN A 292 -2.45 9.41 -14.44
N ARG A 293 -1.70 8.35 -14.71
CA ARG A 293 -0.81 7.61 -13.80
C ARG A 293 -1.43 7.31 -12.42
N PRO A 294 -2.50 6.53 -12.32
CA PRO A 294 -3.12 6.21 -11.04
C PRO A 294 -2.16 5.49 -10.10
N VAL A 295 -2.16 5.88 -8.82
CA VAL A 295 -1.36 5.25 -7.76
C VAL A 295 -2.27 4.72 -6.66
N ALA A 296 -3.32 5.47 -6.31
CA ALA A 296 -4.26 5.08 -5.28
C ALA A 296 -4.94 3.75 -5.60
N SER A 297 -4.87 2.82 -4.66
CA SER A 297 -5.51 1.50 -4.76
C SER A 297 -6.99 1.58 -4.37
N PRO A 298 -7.86 0.73 -4.93
CA PRO A 298 -9.27 0.65 -4.56
C PRO A 298 -9.46 0.25 -3.09
N VAL A 299 -10.58 0.67 -2.51
CA VAL A 299 -11.14 0.14 -1.24
C VAL A 299 -12.63 -0.14 -1.43
N ALA A 300 -13.23 -1.01 -0.62
CA ALA A 300 -14.62 -1.40 -0.81
C ALA A 300 -15.39 -1.56 0.52
N GLY A 301 -16.70 -1.35 0.44
CA GLY A 301 -17.63 -1.61 1.53
C GLY A 301 -19.08 -1.36 1.12
N ASN A 302 -20.01 -2.02 1.79
CA ASN A 302 -21.46 -1.89 1.55
C ASN A 302 -21.86 -2.11 0.08
N GLY A 303 -21.21 -3.06 -0.62
CA GLY A 303 -21.50 -3.37 -2.03
C GLY A 303 -20.99 -2.34 -3.03
N LEU A 304 -20.18 -1.38 -2.58
CA LEU A 304 -19.52 -0.37 -3.41
C LEU A 304 -18.00 -0.59 -3.38
N VAL A 305 -17.34 -0.20 -4.47
CA VAL A 305 -15.89 -0.02 -4.52
C VAL A 305 -15.58 1.44 -4.83
N PHE A 306 -14.58 1.99 -4.13
CA PHE A 306 -14.15 3.38 -4.24
C PHE A 306 -12.80 3.42 -4.94
N VAL A 307 -12.73 4.14 -6.06
CA VAL A 307 -11.54 4.22 -6.91
C VAL A 307 -11.18 5.68 -7.14
N GLY A 308 -9.97 6.07 -6.77
CA GLY A 308 -9.51 7.46 -6.85
C GLY A 308 -8.26 7.65 -7.70
N SER A 309 -8.11 8.84 -8.28
CA SER A 309 -6.91 9.31 -8.95
C SER A 309 -6.87 10.83 -8.95
N GLY A 310 -5.66 11.44 -8.90
CA GLY A 310 -5.55 12.88 -8.64
C GLY A 310 -4.40 13.58 -9.38
N PHE A 311 -3.69 12.91 -10.29
CA PHE A 311 -2.60 13.55 -11.02
C PHE A 311 -3.10 14.22 -12.29
N ARG A 312 -2.91 15.55 -12.41
CA ARG A 312 -3.36 16.39 -13.53
C ARG A 312 -4.86 16.26 -13.80
N GLY A 313 -5.63 16.21 -12.74
CA GLY A 313 -7.07 16.08 -12.73
C GLY A 313 -7.53 15.61 -11.36
N SER A 314 -8.80 15.29 -11.23
CA SER A 314 -9.41 14.80 -10.00
C SER A 314 -10.51 13.81 -10.34
N PHE A 315 -10.50 12.66 -9.69
CA PHE A 315 -11.54 11.65 -9.80
C PHE A 315 -11.57 10.77 -8.55
N LEU A 316 -12.75 10.62 -7.96
CA LEU A 316 -13.05 9.59 -6.96
C LEU A 316 -14.46 9.08 -7.24
N GLY A 317 -14.56 7.86 -7.75
CA GLY A 317 -15.82 7.21 -8.10
C GLY A 317 -16.19 6.10 -7.13
N ALA A 318 -17.48 5.96 -6.84
CA ALA A 318 -18.07 4.83 -6.15
C ALA A 318 -18.88 3.99 -7.12
N PHE A 319 -18.51 2.72 -7.26
CA PHE A 319 -19.13 1.80 -8.22
C PHE A 319 -19.75 0.60 -7.51
N ARG A 320 -20.95 0.19 -7.97
CA ARG A 320 -21.60 -1.03 -7.47
C ARG A 320 -20.86 -2.26 -7.97
N LEU A 321 -20.57 -3.19 -7.06
CA LEU A 321 -19.85 -4.43 -7.36
C LEU A 321 -20.65 -5.43 -8.22
N ASP A 322 -21.94 -5.23 -8.42
CA ASP A 322 -22.80 -6.03 -9.32
C ASP A 322 -22.98 -5.41 -10.73
N GLY A 323 -22.22 -4.36 -11.07
CA GLY A 323 -22.13 -3.78 -12.39
C GLY A 323 -21.69 -4.79 -13.46
N LYS A 324 -22.06 -4.55 -14.73
CA LYS A 324 -21.71 -5.42 -15.87
C LYS A 324 -21.36 -4.58 -17.09
N GLY A 325 -20.28 -4.99 -17.80
CA GLY A 325 -19.81 -4.32 -19.00
C GLY A 325 -19.31 -2.90 -18.71
N ASP A 326 -19.52 -1.98 -19.63
CA ASP A 326 -19.22 -0.57 -19.40
C ASP A 326 -20.32 0.07 -18.55
N ILE A 327 -19.93 0.53 -17.36
CA ILE A 327 -20.86 1.08 -16.37
C ILE A 327 -20.87 2.60 -16.30
N GLU A 328 -20.06 3.30 -17.10
CA GLU A 328 -19.84 4.76 -17.00
C GLU A 328 -21.15 5.57 -16.94
N LYS A 329 -22.12 5.22 -17.79
CA LYS A 329 -23.43 5.91 -17.87
C LYS A 329 -24.57 5.12 -17.24
N SER A 330 -24.26 4.18 -16.35
CA SER A 330 -25.26 3.29 -15.75
C SER A 330 -25.53 3.65 -14.28
N LYS A 331 -26.61 3.05 -13.73
CA LYS A 331 -26.93 3.13 -12.30
C LYS A 331 -25.89 2.43 -11.40
N SER A 332 -24.89 1.76 -11.99
CA SER A 332 -23.78 1.16 -11.23
C SER A 332 -22.74 2.19 -10.78
N VAL A 333 -22.73 3.40 -11.35
CA VAL A 333 -22.03 4.55 -10.79
C VAL A 333 -22.94 5.17 -9.73
N ALA A 334 -22.58 4.99 -8.45
CA ALA A 334 -23.37 5.52 -7.34
C ALA A 334 -23.16 7.04 -7.19
N TRP A 335 -21.91 7.48 -7.24
CA TRP A 335 -21.51 8.89 -7.21
C TRP A 335 -20.09 9.08 -7.73
N VAL A 336 -19.74 10.32 -8.08
CA VAL A 336 -18.40 10.75 -8.48
C VAL A 336 -18.08 12.10 -7.83
N ILE A 337 -16.85 12.25 -7.37
CA ILE A 337 -16.25 13.51 -6.92
C ILE A 337 -15.13 13.86 -7.90
N ASP A 338 -15.16 15.09 -8.43
CA ASP A 338 -14.31 15.58 -9.52
C ASP A 338 -13.31 16.66 -9.09
N ARG A 339 -13.15 16.87 -7.78
CA ARG A 339 -12.18 17.81 -7.21
C ARG A 339 -11.57 17.29 -5.92
N ASP A 340 -10.33 17.73 -5.64
CA ASP A 340 -9.65 17.51 -4.36
C ASP A 340 -9.47 16.02 -4.00
N THR A 341 -9.32 15.15 -4.98
CA THR A 341 -9.26 13.69 -4.88
C THR A 341 -7.85 13.16 -4.59
N PRO A 342 -7.69 11.88 -4.16
CA PRO A 342 -6.40 11.32 -3.80
C PRO A 342 -5.49 11.13 -5.03
N ASP A 343 -4.17 11.40 -4.88
CA ASP A 343 -3.15 11.09 -5.91
C ASP A 343 -2.38 9.80 -5.57
N ILE A 344 -1.64 9.77 -4.46
CA ILE A 344 -0.77 8.63 -4.07
C ILE A 344 -1.39 7.82 -2.93
N ALA A 345 -1.70 8.47 -1.82
CA ALA A 345 -2.35 7.82 -0.70
C ALA A 345 -3.71 7.26 -1.12
N SER A 346 -3.93 5.98 -0.91
CA SER A 346 -5.22 5.34 -1.21
C SER A 346 -6.30 5.85 -0.25
N PRO A 347 -7.56 5.92 -0.65
CA PRO A 347 -8.66 6.22 0.27
C PRO A 347 -8.76 5.15 1.36
N LEU A 348 -9.46 5.46 2.44
CA LEU A 348 -9.84 4.54 3.50
C LEU A 348 -11.35 4.45 3.56
N TYR A 349 -11.89 3.23 3.49
CA TYR A 349 -13.28 2.98 3.85
C TYR A 349 -13.34 2.46 5.28
N SER A 350 -14.02 3.17 6.17
CA SER A 350 -14.25 2.75 7.56
C SER A 350 -15.60 3.24 8.07
N SER A 351 -16.34 2.39 8.75
CA SER A 351 -17.59 2.73 9.44
C SER A 351 -18.60 3.52 8.58
N GLY A 352 -18.74 3.14 7.29
CA GLY A 352 -19.66 3.81 6.34
C GLY A 352 -19.16 5.14 5.80
N ARG A 353 -17.90 5.50 6.03
CA ARG A 353 -17.25 6.74 5.57
C ARG A 353 -16.07 6.43 4.64
N VAL A 354 -15.78 7.36 3.74
CA VAL A 354 -14.57 7.34 2.90
C VAL A 354 -13.72 8.55 3.23
N TYR A 355 -12.51 8.30 3.72
CA TYR A 355 -11.51 9.30 4.02
C TYR A 355 -10.46 9.34 2.90
N PHE A 356 -10.08 10.55 2.48
CA PHE A 356 -9.05 10.70 1.45
C PHE A 356 -8.33 12.06 1.57
N HIS A 357 -7.05 12.06 1.20
CA HIS A 357 -6.26 13.26 1.11
C HIS A 357 -6.45 13.96 -0.25
N LYS A 358 -6.45 15.29 -0.25
CA LYS A 358 -6.33 16.07 -1.49
C LYS A 358 -4.93 15.91 -2.06
N GLY A 359 -4.82 15.23 -3.20
CA GLY A 359 -3.53 14.99 -3.87
C GLY A 359 -2.52 14.31 -2.96
N LYS A 360 -1.41 14.99 -2.68
CA LYS A 360 -0.32 14.56 -1.79
C LYS A 360 -0.23 15.38 -0.52
N SER A 361 -1.21 16.23 -0.26
CA SER A 361 -1.18 17.22 0.82
C SER A 361 -1.70 16.66 2.14
N GLY A 362 -1.50 17.40 3.23
CA GLY A 362 -2.14 17.14 4.52
C GLY A 362 -3.57 17.70 4.64
N MET A 363 -4.26 17.87 3.51
CA MET A 363 -5.67 18.25 3.49
C MET A 363 -6.53 16.99 3.41
N LEU A 364 -7.47 16.80 4.32
CA LEU A 364 -8.30 15.62 4.46
C LEU A 364 -9.77 15.93 4.15
N SER A 365 -10.41 15.02 3.45
CA SER A 365 -11.86 15.01 3.27
C SER A 365 -12.45 13.70 3.80
N CYS A 366 -13.70 13.76 4.26
CA CYS A 366 -14.49 12.61 4.68
C CYS A 366 -15.89 12.73 4.09
N VAL A 367 -16.36 11.68 3.46
CA VAL A 367 -17.68 11.62 2.84
C VAL A 367 -18.45 10.38 3.31
N ASP A 368 -19.76 10.46 3.30
CA ASP A 368 -20.64 9.31 3.45
C ASP A 368 -20.44 8.35 2.26
N ALA A 369 -20.15 7.10 2.54
CA ALA A 369 -19.78 6.12 1.53
C ALA A 369 -20.92 5.78 0.55
N ALA A 370 -22.17 5.80 1.03
CA ALA A 370 -23.32 5.44 0.20
C ALA A 370 -23.72 6.54 -0.77
N THR A 371 -23.58 7.81 -0.34
CA THR A 371 -24.12 8.98 -1.05
C THR A 371 -23.09 9.93 -1.63
N GLY A 372 -21.82 9.84 -1.19
CA GLY A 372 -20.76 10.81 -1.53
C GLY A 372 -20.93 12.19 -0.87
N LYS A 373 -21.95 12.37 -0.03
CA LYS A 373 -22.17 13.65 0.69
C LYS A 373 -21.03 13.88 1.68
N SER A 374 -20.52 15.11 1.69
CA SER A 374 -19.42 15.50 2.56
C SER A 374 -19.86 15.54 4.02
N HIS A 375 -19.06 14.94 4.88
CA HIS A 375 -19.04 15.19 6.31
C HIS A 375 -18.14 16.41 6.60
N TYR A 376 -16.96 16.46 6.00
CA TYR A 376 -16.06 17.61 5.94
C TYR A 376 -15.16 17.53 4.69
N THR A 377 -14.71 18.68 4.22
CA THR A 377 -13.99 18.79 2.93
C THR A 377 -12.74 19.63 3.08
N VAL A 378 -11.59 19.07 2.65
CA VAL A 378 -10.30 19.77 2.52
C VAL A 378 -9.86 20.43 3.86
N GLU A 379 -10.12 19.75 4.98
CA GLU A 379 -9.68 20.18 6.29
C GLU A 379 -8.17 20.02 6.48
N ARG A 380 -7.52 21.02 7.02
CA ARG A 380 -6.07 21.00 7.25
C ARG A 380 -5.71 20.12 8.43
N ILE A 381 -4.92 19.06 8.20
CA ILE A 381 -4.34 18.25 9.26
C ILE A 381 -3.01 18.87 9.68
N SER A 382 -3.00 19.54 10.82
CA SER A 382 -1.80 20.19 11.36
C SER A 382 -0.68 19.14 11.57
N GLY A 383 0.55 19.49 11.22
CA GLY A 383 1.71 18.60 11.31
C GLY A 383 1.93 17.72 10.07
N ILE A 384 0.98 17.63 9.14
CA ILE A 384 1.14 16.89 7.88
C ILE A 384 1.18 17.87 6.70
N ASN A 385 2.33 18.02 6.06
CA ASN A 385 2.46 18.84 4.85
C ASN A 385 2.29 18.01 3.57
N SER A 386 2.79 16.79 3.57
CA SER A 386 2.71 15.86 2.44
C SER A 386 2.56 14.43 2.95
N THR A 387 1.83 13.59 2.20
CA THR A 387 1.65 12.18 2.55
C THR A 387 1.76 11.29 1.32
N TYR A 388 2.35 10.09 1.51
CA TYR A 388 2.32 8.96 0.58
C TYR A 388 1.68 7.74 1.25
N ALA A 389 1.87 7.59 2.56
CA ALA A 389 1.20 6.57 3.37
C ALA A 389 -0.32 6.73 3.27
N SER A 390 -1.01 5.63 3.11
CA SER A 390 -2.47 5.61 3.10
C SER A 390 -3.01 5.67 4.53
N PRO A 391 -4.15 6.34 4.78
CA PRO A 391 -4.84 6.29 6.05
C PRO A 391 -5.18 4.86 6.45
N ILE A 392 -5.11 4.54 7.73
CA ILE A 392 -5.55 3.27 8.31
C ILE A 392 -6.51 3.51 9.47
N ALA A 393 -7.38 2.55 9.76
CA ALA A 393 -8.29 2.60 10.90
C ALA A 393 -8.06 1.43 11.86
N ALA A 394 -8.03 1.73 13.16
CA ALA A 394 -7.94 0.75 14.23
C ALA A 394 -8.48 1.34 15.54
N GLY A 395 -9.15 0.54 16.37
CA GLY A 395 -9.60 0.95 17.72
C GLY A 395 -10.50 2.19 17.74
N GLY A 396 -11.32 2.42 16.71
CA GLY A 396 -12.19 3.60 16.59
C GLY A 396 -11.48 4.89 16.19
N HIS A 397 -10.24 4.78 15.71
CA HIS A 397 -9.42 5.91 15.28
C HIS A 397 -8.91 5.74 13.84
N VAL A 398 -8.62 6.86 13.19
CA VAL A 398 -7.93 6.92 11.89
C VAL A 398 -6.53 7.51 12.10
N TYR A 399 -5.52 6.82 11.59
CA TYR A 399 -4.11 7.21 11.67
C TYR A 399 -3.68 7.77 10.32
N LEU A 400 -3.24 9.01 10.32
CA LEU A 400 -2.82 9.78 9.14
C LEU A 400 -1.32 10.02 9.24
N THR A 401 -0.52 9.42 8.36
CA THR A 401 0.94 9.49 8.44
C THR A 401 1.50 10.37 7.32
N GLY A 402 2.20 11.42 7.71
CA GLY A 402 2.91 12.34 6.81
C GLY A 402 4.33 11.89 6.51
N ARG A 403 4.86 12.37 5.39
CA ARG A 403 6.23 12.05 4.91
C ARG A 403 7.35 12.50 5.85
N SER A 404 7.07 13.46 6.75
CA SER A 404 8.00 13.85 7.81
C SER A 404 8.13 12.83 8.95
N GLY A 405 7.30 11.77 8.95
CA GLY A 405 7.18 10.82 10.06
C GLY A 405 6.22 11.26 11.15
N THR A 406 5.53 12.37 10.95
CA THR A 406 4.43 12.79 11.82
C THR A 406 3.20 11.94 11.54
N THR A 407 2.58 11.38 12.56
CA THR A 407 1.30 10.70 12.48
C THR A 407 0.27 11.42 13.35
N VAL A 408 -0.80 11.88 12.73
CA VAL A 408 -1.95 12.47 13.42
C VAL A 408 -3.02 11.41 13.57
N VAL A 409 -3.50 11.21 14.79
CA VAL A 409 -4.60 10.29 15.12
C VAL A 409 -5.86 11.11 15.29
N ILE A 410 -6.91 10.73 14.57
CA ILE A 410 -8.24 11.36 14.66
C ILE A 410 -9.27 10.30 15.03
N LYS A 411 -10.42 10.71 15.55
CA LYS A 411 -11.57 9.81 15.74
C LYS A 411 -12.12 9.34 14.38
N ASP A 412 -12.53 8.09 14.29
CA ASP A 412 -13.28 7.58 13.14
C ASP A 412 -14.74 8.04 13.20
N ALA A 413 -14.98 9.29 12.81
CA ALA A 413 -16.25 9.99 12.95
C ALA A 413 -16.55 10.91 11.77
N GLY A 414 -17.82 11.32 11.62
CA GLY A 414 -18.25 12.33 10.63
C GLY A 414 -17.83 13.76 10.97
N LYS A 415 -17.21 14.00 12.12
CA LYS A 415 -16.62 15.27 12.51
C LYS A 415 -15.12 15.09 12.71
N LEU A 416 -14.30 16.03 12.22
CA LEU A 416 -12.87 15.99 12.43
C LEU A 416 -12.54 16.31 13.90
N GLU A 417 -12.04 15.31 14.61
CA GLU A 417 -11.55 15.45 15.97
C GLU A 417 -10.16 14.84 16.08
N VAL A 418 -9.16 15.70 16.31
CA VAL A 418 -7.77 15.28 16.52
C VAL A 418 -7.61 14.77 17.94
N VAL A 419 -7.07 13.55 18.08
CA VAL A 419 -6.79 12.92 19.37
C VAL A 419 -5.34 13.20 19.79
N SER A 420 -4.41 13.02 18.86
CA SER A 420 -2.99 13.20 19.14
C SER A 420 -2.18 13.50 17.89
N THR A 421 -0.97 14.02 18.10
CA THR A 421 0.04 14.20 17.05
C THR A 421 1.35 13.61 17.52
N ASN A 422 1.86 12.65 16.77
CA ASN A 422 2.97 11.78 17.11
C ASN A 422 4.10 11.88 16.08
N SER A 423 5.32 11.46 16.43
CA SER A 423 6.43 11.40 15.48
C SER A 423 7.36 10.23 15.79
N VAL A 424 7.98 9.67 14.74
CA VAL A 424 9.07 8.68 14.87
C VAL A 424 10.45 9.28 14.58
N GLY A 425 10.53 10.59 14.28
CA GLY A 425 11.78 11.33 14.10
C GLY A 425 12.50 11.08 12.78
N GLU A 426 11.89 10.40 11.81
CA GLU A 426 12.44 10.21 10.46
C GLU A 426 11.34 10.12 9.42
N GLY A 427 11.70 10.22 8.12
CA GLY A 427 10.73 10.17 7.03
C GLY A 427 9.99 8.83 6.92
N VAL A 428 8.68 8.89 6.59
CA VAL A 428 7.81 7.71 6.42
C VAL A 428 7.01 7.85 5.13
N ASP A 429 7.22 6.95 4.18
CA ASP A 429 6.41 6.82 2.95
C ASP A 429 5.54 5.55 2.97
N ALA A 430 5.90 4.56 3.78
CA ALA A 430 5.16 3.31 3.95
C ALA A 430 3.89 3.50 4.79
N THR A 431 2.82 2.79 4.43
CA THR A 431 1.61 2.74 5.25
C THR A 431 1.90 1.96 6.54
N PRO A 432 1.58 2.50 7.73
CA PRO A 432 1.70 1.77 8.99
C PRO A 432 0.83 0.53 9.03
N ALA A 433 1.24 -0.47 9.83
CA ALA A 433 0.56 -1.75 9.96
C ALA A 433 0.12 -1.98 11.41
N PRO A 434 -1.17 -1.87 11.73
CA PRO A 434 -1.68 -2.18 13.06
C PRO A 434 -1.90 -3.70 13.21
N ALA A 435 -1.49 -4.25 14.36
CA ALA A 435 -1.71 -5.66 14.70
C ALA A 435 -1.89 -5.83 16.22
N GLY A 436 -3.07 -6.17 16.67
CA GLY A 436 -3.39 -6.25 18.09
C GLY A 436 -3.22 -4.90 18.79
N LYS A 437 -2.34 -4.84 19.79
CA LYS A 437 -2.00 -3.62 20.54
C LYS A 437 -0.76 -2.89 19.98
N GLU A 438 -0.31 -3.25 18.79
CA GLU A 438 0.94 -2.74 18.22
C GLU A 438 0.68 -2.01 16.91
N LEU A 439 1.49 -0.96 16.64
CA LEU A 439 1.57 -0.28 15.36
C LEU A 439 2.99 -0.37 14.84
N PHE A 440 3.16 -0.97 13.67
CA PHE A 440 4.46 -1.09 13.02
C PHE A 440 4.60 0.02 11.98
N ILE A 441 5.66 0.82 12.12
CA ILE A 441 5.95 1.95 11.23
C ILE A 441 7.31 1.71 10.58
N ARG A 442 7.35 1.66 9.25
CA ARG A 442 8.60 1.63 8.50
C ARG A 442 8.99 3.06 8.11
N GLY A 443 10.07 3.53 8.70
CA GLY A 443 10.72 4.76 8.31
C GLY A 443 11.77 4.54 7.20
N GLU A 444 12.48 5.60 6.87
CA GLU A 444 13.57 5.57 5.87
C GLU A 444 14.73 4.67 6.30
N LYS A 445 15.04 4.63 7.60
CA LYS A 445 16.22 3.94 8.18
C LYS A 445 15.83 2.82 9.14
N HIS A 446 14.66 2.88 9.75
CA HIS A 446 14.30 1.97 10.84
C HIS A 446 12.88 1.39 10.65
N LEU A 447 12.68 0.25 11.28
CA LEU A 447 11.37 -0.29 11.60
C LEU A 447 11.09 -0.03 13.08
N PHE A 448 9.92 0.50 13.37
CA PHE A 448 9.46 0.79 14.72
C PHE A 448 8.29 -0.12 15.09
N CYS A 449 8.26 -0.58 16.32
CA CYS A 449 7.07 -1.16 16.96
C CYS A 449 6.63 -0.20 18.06
N ILE A 450 5.44 0.36 17.88
CA ILE A 450 4.79 1.24 18.87
C ILE A 450 3.82 0.37 19.67
N SER A 451 3.95 0.37 20.98
CA SER A 451 3.11 -0.38 21.92
C SER A 451 3.20 0.27 23.30
N GLU A 452 2.13 0.17 24.07
CA GLU A 452 2.11 0.50 25.50
C GLU A 452 2.86 -0.56 26.33
#